data_590a83d8716b42eb151d3e44df347e75
#
_entry.id   590a83d8716b42eb151d3e44df347e75
#
_cell.length_a   1.000
_cell.length_b   1.000
_cell.length_c   1.000
_cell.angle_alpha   90.00
_cell.angle_beta   90.00
_cell.angle_gamma   90.00
#
_symmetry.space_group_name_H-M   'P 1'
#
loop_
_entity.id
_entity.type
_entity.pdbx_description
1 polymer ?
#
loop_
_entity_poly.entity_id
_entity_poly.type
_entity_poly.pdbx_seq_one_letter_code
_entity_poly.pdbx_strand_id
1 'polypeptide(L)'
;MVLTLPYDSATEDAILGAVIMYPEEYETVTKFLSNDEVFYQDRARLLWKKIKRMTREKEKIDMVTVASSLNDKEVKKGLTAHYVSCCYSAAPAKGAASYYANQLYEKYILRKVIVNSEEIQEKAKSNHIDVYDVINEAHSLYGELLDVRPSKVQDIEDVISDTLLSIKNKSTKLITTGYDNMDKWSGGLTRGEITIIGGRPGHGKTTVMINMLAKALEQGQRAMFFSRELPNSELMKKIICLESGKLSYGMVRKNIFSDDSLKIVNETIDNIREKYSKENFLMFDNLKDFSASSSEVKRFKPDIIFDDYIQLVSCEGYRSERRLQIEKLVNDYKWLAKENDCVVVLASQLNRFIERNNTRGKALMPQLSDLAESGAIEQVAENVFFSYYDYKVQGEAGKGKNIITLIASKVRYGDSGVADLGYDGDKCKLYNDLGEIINEDIPF
;
A
#
# COMPACT_ATOMS: atom_id res chain seq x y z
N MET A 1 25.59 8.01 -32.97
CA MET A 1 25.34 6.57 -32.93
C MET A 1 23.83 6.41 -33.05
N VAL A 2 23.32 5.76 -34.08
CA VAL A 2 21.88 5.45 -34.17
C VAL A 2 21.63 4.38 -33.14
N LEU A 3 20.96 4.73 -32.04
CA LEU A 3 20.54 3.75 -31.03
C LEU A 3 19.54 2.81 -31.68
N THR A 4 19.92 1.56 -31.90
CA THR A 4 18.99 0.51 -32.31
C THR A 4 18.16 0.12 -31.09
N LEU A 5 16.85 0.38 -31.16
CA LEU A 5 15.92 -0.01 -30.10
C LEU A 5 15.88 -1.54 -29.92
N PRO A 6 15.74 -2.06 -28.70
CA PRO A 6 15.66 -3.51 -28.45
C PRO A 6 14.46 -4.13 -29.15
N TYR A 7 14.67 -5.13 -30.02
CA TYR A 7 13.63 -5.91 -30.69
C TYR A 7 14.08 -7.36 -30.90
N ASP A 8 13.16 -8.22 -31.17
CA ASP A 8 13.42 -9.63 -31.50
C ASP A 8 12.38 -10.10 -32.52
N SER A 9 12.79 -10.09 -33.80
CA SER A 9 11.91 -10.48 -34.89
C SER A 9 11.53 -11.97 -34.87
N ALA A 10 12.42 -12.83 -34.38
CA ALA A 10 12.13 -14.26 -34.29
C ALA A 10 11.03 -14.56 -33.26
N THR A 11 11.08 -13.87 -32.12
CA THR A 11 10.04 -13.94 -31.09
C THR A 11 8.72 -13.35 -31.58
N GLU A 12 8.72 -12.25 -32.34
CA GLU A 12 7.50 -11.71 -32.98
C GLU A 12 6.83 -12.72 -33.91
N ASP A 13 7.63 -13.30 -34.82
CA ASP A 13 7.15 -14.27 -35.80
C ASP A 13 6.64 -15.55 -35.09
N ALA A 14 7.32 -16.02 -34.06
CA ALA A 14 6.94 -17.19 -33.28
C ALA A 14 5.58 -17.02 -32.59
N ILE A 15 5.32 -15.85 -31.98
CA ILE A 15 4.04 -15.56 -31.30
C ILE A 15 2.90 -15.49 -32.31
N LEU A 16 3.09 -14.77 -33.42
CA LEU A 16 2.09 -14.68 -34.50
C LEU A 16 1.79 -16.05 -35.07
N GLY A 17 2.83 -16.87 -35.27
CA GLY A 17 2.68 -18.25 -35.73
C GLY A 17 1.93 -19.14 -34.74
N ALA A 18 2.23 -19.00 -33.43
CA ALA A 18 1.54 -19.74 -32.39
C ALA A 18 0.02 -19.49 -32.40
N VAL A 19 -0.40 -18.21 -32.49
CA VAL A 19 -1.81 -17.84 -32.52
C VAL A 19 -2.51 -18.28 -33.81
N ILE A 20 -1.81 -18.31 -34.95
CA ILE A 20 -2.37 -18.80 -36.19
C ILE A 20 -2.52 -20.32 -36.19
N MET A 21 -1.55 -21.04 -35.58
CA MET A 21 -1.54 -22.50 -35.49
C MET A 21 -2.45 -23.03 -34.37
N TYR A 22 -2.50 -22.31 -33.23
CA TYR A 22 -3.27 -22.65 -32.03
C TYR A 22 -4.12 -21.44 -31.58
N PRO A 23 -5.28 -21.18 -32.23
CA PRO A 23 -6.08 -19.99 -31.96
C PRO A 23 -6.52 -19.82 -30.50
N GLU A 24 -6.60 -20.90 -29.75
CA GLU A 24 -6.89 -20.93 -28.32
C GLU A 24 -5.82 -20.21 -27.46
N GLU A 25 -4.58 -20.11 -27.92
CA GLU A 25 -3.52 -19.40 -27.23
C GLU A 25 -3.67 -17.86 -27.29
N TYR A 26 -4.55 -17.35 -28.15
CA TYR A 26 -4.81 -15.92 -28.28
C TYR A 26 -5.14 -15.24 -26.94
N GLU A 27 -6.03 -15.84 -26.16
CA GLU A 27 -6.43 -15.27 -24.86
C GLU A 27 -5.25 -15.21 -23.87
N THR A 28 -4.38 -16.20 -23.91
CA THR A 28 -3.17 -16.24 -23.06
C THR A 28 -2.15 -15.18 -23.47
N VAL A 29 -1.94 -15.07 -24.80
CA VAL A 29 -0.99 -14.09 -25.37
C VAL A 29 -1.47 -12.65 -25.17
N THR A 30 -2.76 -12.35 -25.30
CA THR A 30 -3.31 -10.99 -25.13
C THR A 30 -3.17 -10.44 -23.72
N LYS A 31 -3.00 -11.29 -22.70
CA LYS A 31 -2.69 -10.84 -21.33
C LYS A 31 -1.37 -10.06 -21.26
N PHE A 32 -0.40 -10.41 -22.10
CA PHE A 32 0.90 -9.72 -22.21
C PHE A 32 0.90 -8.65 -23.30
N LEU A 33 0.17 -8.87 -24.39
CA LEU A 33 0.22 -8.07 -25.61
C LEU A 33 -1.07 -7.25 -25.82
N SER A 34 -1.48 -6.51 -24.79
CA SER A 34 -2.67 -5.64 -24.85
C SER A 34 -2.49 -4.48 -25.83
N ASN A 35 -1.25 -3.93 -25.93
CA ASN A 35 -0.89 -2.84 -26.83
C ASN A 35 -0.22 -3.38 -28.10
N ASP A 36 -0.66 -2.88 -29.28
CA ASP A 36 -0.09 -3.27 -30.57
C ASP A 36 1.38 -2.82 -30.75
N GLU A 37 1.82 -1.79 -30.02
CA GLU A 37 3.20 -1.29 -30.04
C GLU A 37 4.22 -2.27 -29.45
N VAL A 38 3.76 -3.34 -28.81
CA VAL A 38 4.62 -4.42 -28.33
C VAL A 38 5.39 -5.05 -29.51
N PHE A 39 4.76 -5.13 -30.68
CA PHE A 39 5.43 -5.54 -31.92
C PHE A 39 6.24 -4.37 -32.50
N TYR A 40 7.52 -4.59 -32.71
CA TYR A 40 8.42 -3.58 -33.26
C TYR A 40 8.28 -3.42 -34.77
N GLN A 41 8.20 -4.57 -35.49
CA GLN A 41 8.08 -4.56 -36.93
C GLN A 41 6.66 -4.17 -37.39
N ASP A 42 6.55 -3.25 -38.35
CA ASP A 42 5.26 -2.79 -38.86
C ASP A 42 4.41 -3.93 -39.46
N ARG A 43 5.04 -4.88 -40.16
CA ARG A 43 4.34 -6.05 -40.72
C ARG A 43 3.81 -6.97 -39.62
N ALA A 44 4.55 -7.16 -38.54
CA ALA A 44 4.11 -7.97 -37.38
C ALA A 44 2.94 -7.28 -36.65
N ARG A 45 3.04 -5.97 -36.45
CA ARG A 45 1.98 -5.13 -35.87
C ARG A 45 0.70 -5.16 -36.70
N LEU A 46 0.81 -5.13 -38.03
CA LEU A 46 -0.34 -5.23 -38.94
C LEU A 46 -0.99 -6.62 -38.87
N LEU A 47 -0.18 -7.69 -38.83
CA LEU A 47 -0.68 -9.05 -38.71
C LEU A 47 -1.39 -9.25 -37.36
N TRP A 48 -0.82 -8.74 -36.28
CA TRP A 48 -1.47 -8.78 -34.96
C TRP A 48 -2.80 -8.04 -34.94
N LYS A 49 -2.89 -6.83 -35.50
CA LYS A 49 -4.14 -6.09 -35.64
C LYS A 49 -5.19 -6.86 -36.44
N LYS A 50 -4.75 -7.55 -37.47
CA LYS A 50 -5.66 -8.38 -38.28
C LYS A 50 -6.16 -9.58 -37.49
N ILE A 51 -5.31 -10.29 -36.78
CA ILE A 51 -5.71 -11.40 -35.90
C ILE A 51 -6.70 -10.92 -34.84
N LYS A 52 -6.43 -9.79 -34.17
CA LYS A 52 -7.36 -9.18 -33.21
C LYS A 52 -8.73 -8.88 -33.81
N ARG A 53 -8.79 -8.35 -35.04
CA ARG A 53 -10.04 -8.10 -35.75
C ARG A 53 -10.78 -9.41 -36.01
N MET A 54 -10.10 -10.40 -36.61
CA MET A 54 -10.69 -11.70 -36.96
C MET A 54 -11.25 -12.41 -35.72
N THR A 55 -10.52 -12.38 -34.59
CA THR A 55 -11.00 -12.94 -33.32
C THR A 55 -12.29 -12.24 -32.85
N ARG A 56 -12.33 -10.90 -32.88
CA ARG A 56 -13.51 -10.11 -32.48
C ARG A 56 -14.73 -10.40 -33.40
N GLU A 57 -14.48 -10.60 -34.68
CA GLU A 57 -15.49 -10.89 -35.67
C GLU A 57 -15.89 -12.39 -35.72
N LYS A 58 -15.24 -13.21 -34.84
CA LYS A 58 -15.44 -14.67 -34.79
C LYS A 58 -15.13 -15.39 -36.10
N GLU A 59 -14.23 -14.80 -36.88
CA GLU A 59 -13.72 -15.43 -38.10
C GLU A 59 -12.77 -16.57 -37.75
N LYS A 60 -12.72 -17.60 -38.60
CA LYS A 60 -11.78 -18.70 -38.41
C LYS A 60 -10.34 -18.21 -38.63
N ILE A 61 -9.44 -18.49 -37.68
CA ILE A 61 -8.02 -18.14 -37.75
C ILE A 61 -7.25 -19.40 -38.13
N ASP A 62 -6.72 -19.42 -39.35
CA ASP A 62 -5.70 -20.38 -39.81
C ASP A 62 -4.86 -19.71 -40.92
N MET A 63 -3.76 -20.36 -41.28
CA MET A 63 -2.81 -19.80 -42.26
C MET A 63 -3.49 -19.38 -43.58
N VAL A 64 -4.44 -20.16 -44.09
CA VAL A 64 -5.12 -19.92 -45.37
C VAL A 64 -6.10 -18.75 -45.26
N THR A 65 -6.95 -18.74 -44.23
CA THR A 65 -7.92 -17.67 -44.00
C THR A 65 -7.26 -16.34 -43.75
N VAL A 66 -6.20 -16.30 -42.95
CA VAL A 66 -5.40 -15.08 -42.67
C VAL A 66 -4.78 -14.58 -43.98
N ALA A 67 -4.10 -15.46 -44.75
CA ALA A 67 -3.43 -15.06 -45.99
C ALA A 67 -4.43 -14.59 -47.06
N SER A 68 -5.59 -15.21 -47.16
CA SER A 68 -6.65 -14.84 -48.14
C SER A 68 -7.35 -13.51 -47.79
N SER A 69 -7.33 -13.11 -46.53
CA SER A 69 -7.96 -11.89 -46.03
C SER A 69 -7.11 -10.63 -46.23
N LEU A 70 -5.89 -10.75 -46.77
CA LEU A 70 -4.96 -9.62 -46.96
C LEU A 70 -5.48 -8.70 -48.09
N ASN A 71 -5.36 -7.39 -47.82
CA ASN A 71 -5.69 -6.37 -48.83
C ASN A 71 -4.43 -5.73 -49.42
N ASP A 72 -4.59 -5.05 -50.59
CA ASP A 72 -3.44 -4.43 -51.28
C ASP A 72 -2.66 -3.43 -50.45
N LYS A 73 -3.32 -2.73 -49.51
CA LYS A 73 -2.63 -1.75 -48.63
C LYS A 73 -1.73 -2.45 -47.62
N GLU A 74 -2.16 -3.59 -47.08
CA GLU A 74 -1.38 -4.39 -46.15
C GLU A 74 -0.20 -5.07 -46.87
N VAL A 75 -0.41 -5.57 -48.05
CA VAL A 75 0.62 -6.17 -48.90
C VAL A 75 1.72 -5.16 -49.25
N LYS A 76 1.33 -3.92 -49.62
CA LYS A 76 2.31 -2.82 -49.86
C LYS A 76 3.14 -2.45 -48.65
N LYS A 77 2.63 -2.69 -47.44
CA LYS A 77 3.34 -2.48 -46.18
C LYS A 77 4.15 -3.70 -45.70
N GLY A 78 4.30 -4.71 -46.52
CA GLY A 78 5.11 -5.90 -46.26
C GLY A 78 4.38 -7.05 -45.58
N LEU A 79 3.08 -6.95 -45.29
CA LEU A 79 2.27 -8.06 -44.78
C LEU A 79 1.79 -8.90 -45.99
N THR A 80 2.58 -9.90 -46.35
CA THR A 80 2.34 -10.78 -47.50
C THR A 80 1.92 -12.17 -47.04
N ALA A 81 1.29 -12.95 -47.97
CA ALA A 81 0.99 -14.36 -47.69
C ALA A 81 2.26 -15.17 -47.35
N HIS A 82 3.39 -14.83 -47.97
CA HIS A 82 4.66 -15.44 -47.64
C HIS A 82 5.07 -15.17 -46.19
N TYR A 83 4.90 -13.90 -45.69
CA TYR A 83 5.19 -13.57 -44.31
C TYR A 83 4.30 -14.35 -43.32
N VAL A 84 3.01 -14.48 -43.61
CA VAL A 84 2.10 -15.32 -42.82
C VAL A 84 2.57 -16.78 -42.75
N SER A 85 3.03 -17.33 -43.88
CA SER A 85 3.59 -18.67 -43.94
C SER A 85 4.90 -18.80 -43.13
N CYS A 86 5.77 -17.79 -43.16
CA CYS A 86 6.98 -17.75 -42.35
C CYS A 86 6.64 -17.75 -40.85
N CYS A 87 5.68 -16.91 -40.41
CA CYS A 87 5.23 -16.90 -39.02
C CYS A 87 4.65 -18.26 -38.62
N TYR A 88 3.78 -18.87 -39.46
CA TYR A 88 3.21 -20.19 -39.20
C TYR A 88 4.30 -21.24 -39.00
N SER A 89 5.37 -21.21 -39.82
CA SER A 89 6.49 -22.14 -39.71
C SER A 89 7.39 -21.89 -38.50
N ALA A 90 7.37 -20.69 -37.95
CA ALA A 90 8.13 -20.31 -36.77
C ALA A 90 7.35 -20.60 -35.45
N ALA A 91 6.12 -21.12 -35.54
CA ALA A 91 5.30 -21.39 -34.38
C ALA A 91 5.99 -22.37 -33.42
N PRO A 92 6.08 -22.03 -32.11
CA PRO A 92 6.63 -22.93 -31.11
C PRO A 92 5.67 -24.08 -30.79
N ALA A 93 6.08 -24.98 -29.90
CA ALA A 93 5.19 -26.01 -29.40
C ALA A 93 3.98 -25.39 -28.68
N LYS A 94 2.83 -26.08 -28.74
CA LYS A 94 1.60 -25.65 -28.05
C LYS A 94 1.86 -25.44 -26.56
N GLY A 95 1.37 -24.32 -26.01
CA GLY A 95 1.56 -23.92 -24.62
C GLY A 95 2.78 -23.03 -24.37
N ALA A 96 3.66 -22.85 -25.34
CA ALA A 96 4.88 -22.04 -25.17
C ALA A 96 4.68 -20.55 -25.52
N ALA A 97 3.53 -20.16 -26.08
CA ALA A 97 3.31 -18.77 -26.55
C ALA A 97 3.38 -17.74 -25.41
N SER A 98 2.96 -18.09 -24.20
CA SER A 98 3.04 -17.20 -23.03
C SER A 98 4.48 -16.81 -22.67
N TYR A 99 5.41 -17.76 -22.79
CA TYR A 99 6.83 -17.50 -22.54
C TYR A 99 7.40 -16.48 -23.53
N TYR A 100 7.15 -16.67 -24.82
CA TYR A 100 7.60 -15.73 -25.86
C TYR A 100 6.89 -14.39 -25.76
N ALA A 101 5.61 -14.37 -25.40
CA ALA A 101 4.85 -13.14 -25.19
C ALA A 101 5.45 -12.29 -24.05
N ASN A 102 5.87 -12.92 -22.94
CA ASN A 102 6.57 -12.23 -21.88
C ASN A 102 7.92 -11.66 -22.33
N GLN A 103 8.71 -12.41 -23.09
CA GLN A 103 10.00 -11.91 -23.63
C GLN A 103 9.80 -10.71 -24.55
N LEU A 104 8.80 -10.76 -25.42
CA LEU A 104 8.48 -9.65 -26.32
C LEU A 104 8.03 -8.41 -25.54
N TYR A 105 7.22 -8.61 -24.52
CA TYR A 105 6.79 -7.56 -23.62
C TYR A 105 7.96 -6.89 -22.89
N GLU A 106 8.94 -7.66 -22.41
CA GLU A 106 10.16 -7.11 -21.79
C GLU A 106 10.93 -6.21 -22.77
N LYS A 107 11.06 -6.61 -24.05
CA LYS A 107 11.66 -5.77 -25.07
C LYS A 107 10.87 -4.49 -25.32
N TYR A 108 9.55 -4.54 -25.30
CA TYR A 108 8.70 -3.37 -25.39
C TYR A 108 8.92 -2.40 -24.23
N ILE A 109 8.97 -2.89 -22.99
CA ILE A 109 9.26 -2.05 -21.82
C ILE A 109 10.62 -1.38 -21.94
N LEU A 110 11.66 -2.10 -22.37
CA LEU A 110 12.98 -1.52 -22.58
C LEU A 110 12.94 -0.40 -23.64
N ARG A 111 12.19 -0.57 -24.74
CA ARG A 111 11.99 0.47 -25.74
C ARG A 111 11.32 1.71 -25.12
N LYS A 112 10.27 1.52 -24.34
CA LYS A 112 9.57 2.63 -23.65
C LYS A 112 10.50 3.35 -22.68
N VAL A 113 11.31 2.62 -21.92
CA VAL A 113 12.32 3.23 -21.03
C VAL A 113 13.29 4.10 -21.81
N ILE A 114 13.78 3.65 -22.96
CA ILE A 114 14.71 4.43 -23.80
C ILE A 114 14.02 5.69 -24.31
N VAL A 115 12.82 5.57 -24.90
CA VAL A 115 12.06 6.71 -25.45
C VAL A 115 11.74 7.72 -24.35
N ASN A 116 11.23 7.28 -23.21
CA ASN A 116 10.90 8.16 -22.07
C ASN A 116 12.17 8.86 -21.53
N SER A 117 13.33 8.15 -21.50
CA SER A 117 14.59 8.75 -21.08
C SER A 117 15.04 9.86 -22.03
N GLU A 118 14.89 9.67 -23.35
CA GLU A 118 15.21 10.69 -24.36
C GLU A 118 14.29 11.90 -24.20
N GLU A 119 12.99 11.70 -23.99
CA GLU A 119 12.02 12.77 -23.77
C GLU A 119 12.35 13.60 -22.53
N ILE A 120 12.62 12.93 -21.40
CA ILE A 120 13.02 13.60 -20.15
C ILE A 120 14.35 14.34 -20.32
N GLN A 121 15.32 13.75 -21.03
CA GLN A 121 16.60 14.37 -21.30
C GLN A 121 16.44 15.65 -22.12
N GLU A 122 15.61 15.65 -23.16
CA GLU A 122 15.34 16.84 -23.99
C GLU A 122 14.68 17.96 -23.17
N LYS A 123 13.71 17.61 -22.33
CA LYS A 123 13.06 18.57 -21.43
C LYS A 123 14.03 19.14 -20.40
N ALA A 124 14.87 18.30 -19.78
CA ALA A 124 15.86 18.74 -18.79
C ALA A 124 16.93 19.68 -19.39
N LYS A 125 17.17 19.64 -20.70
CA LYS A 125 18.09 20.58 -21.39
C LYS A 125 17.46 21.96 -21.66
N SER A 126 16.14 22.11 -21.52
CA SER A 126 15.48 23.38 -21.80
C SER A 126 15.64 24.36 -20.62
N ASN A 127 16.07 25.59 -20.92
CA ASN A 127 16.44 26.60 -19.90
C ASN A 127 15.28 27.26 -19.15
N HIS A 128 14.02 26.83 -19.34
CA HIS A 128 12.83 27.53 -18.84
C HIS A 128 11.83 26.62 -18.12
N ILE A 129 12.22 25.42 -17.70
CA ILE A 129 11.32 24.46 -17.02
C ILE A 129 11.68 24.37 -15.54
N ASP A 130 10.66 24.29 -14.67
CA ASP A 130 10.83 23.98 -13.25
C ASP A 130 11.38 22.55 -13.09
N VAL A 131 12.39 22.40 -12.26
CA VAL A 131 13.04 21.11 -11.99
C VAL A 131 12.03 20.09 -11.46
N TYR A 132 11.07 20.53 -10.64
CA TYR A 132 10.05 19.64 -10.07
C TYR A 132 9.04 19.17 -11.12
N ASP A 133 8.75 19.97 -12.16
CA ASP A 133 7.88 19.53 -13.27
C ASP A 133 8.53 18.40 -14.06
N VAL A 134 9.84 18.49 -14.33
CA VAL A 134 10.59 17.41 -15.01
C VAL A 134 10.60 16.13 -14.16
N ILE A 135 10.81 16.24 -12.86
CA ILE A 135 10.82 15.09 -11.94
C ILE A 135 9.42 14.44 -11.87
N ASN A 136 8.37 15.23 -11.76
CA ASN A 136 6.99 14.72 -11.70
C ASN A 136 6.59 14.02 -13.00
N GLU A 137 6.99 14.57 -14.15
CA GLU A 137 6.72 13.95 -15.44
C GLU A 137 7.51 12.64 -15.60
N ALA A 138 8.79 12.62 -15.20
CA ALA A 138 9.57 11.38 -15.17
C ALA A 138 8.87 10.31 -14.31
N HIS A 139 8.41 10.71 -13.13
CA HIS A 139 7.69 9.80 -12.23
C HIS A 139 6.40 9.25 -12.88
N SER A 140 5.61 10.11 -13.55
CA SER A 140 4.40 9.69 -14.27
C SER A 140 4.71 8.70 -15.39
N LEU A 141 5.68 9.02 -16.28
CA LEU A 141 6.03 8.19 -17.43
C LEU A 141 6.56 6.79 -17.03
N TYR A 142 7.35 6.72 -15.95
CA TYR A 142 7.85 5.43 -15.46
C TYR A 142 6.83 4.70 -14.57
N GLY A 143 5.97 5.44 -13.87
CA GLY A 143 4.84 4.88 -13.11
C GLY A 143 3.91 4.07 -13.99
N GLU A 144 3.52 4.63 -15.14
CA GLU A 144 2.67 3.93 -16.13
C GLU A 144 3.28 2.61 -16.61
N LEU A 145 4.62 2.53 -16.75
CA LEU A 145 5.28 1.28 -17.14
C LEU A 145 5.26 0.21 -16.05
N LEU A 146 5.20 0.62 -14.78
CA LEU A 146 5.09 -0.31 -13.65
C LEU A 146 3.67 -0.88 -13.51
N ASP A 147 2.66 -0.08 -13.84
CA ASP A 147 1.24 -0.47 -13.73
C ASP A 147 0.80 -1.46 -14.83
N VAL A 148 1.51 -1.49 -15.96
CA VAL A 148 1.22 -2.38 -17.10
C VAL A 148 1.84 -3.78 -16.94
N ARG A 149 2.42 -4.14 -15.78
CA ARG A 149 2.89 -5.51 -15.58
C ARG A 149 1.74 -6.49 -15.73
N PRO A 150 1.88 -7.50 -16.61
CA PRO A 150 0.87 -8.56 -16.68
C PRO A 150 0.71 -9.15 -15.29
N SER A 151 -0.51 -9.22 -14.79
CA SER A 151 -0.78 -9.91 -13.53
C SER A 151 -0.17 -11.30 -13.64
N LYS A 152 0.74 -11.66 -12.72
CA LYS A 152 1.17 -13.05 -12.59
C LYS A 152 -0.09 -13.88 -12.38
N VAL A 153 -0.52 -14.60 -13.42
CA VAL A 153 -1.49 -15.66 -13.26
C VAL A 153 -0.76 -16.72 -12.43
N GLN A 154 -1.07 -16.77 -11.13
CA GLN A 154 -0.55 -17.84 -10.29
C GLN A 154 -1.20 -19.13 -10.75
N ASP A 155 -0.40 -20.14 -11.06
CA ASP A 155 -0.90 -21.49 -11.24
C ASP A 155 -1.51 -21.96 -9.90
N ILE A 156 -2.55 -22.78 -9.97
CA ILE A 156 -3.19 -23.33 -8.78
C ILE A 156 -2.19 -24.10 -7.89
N GLU A 157 -1.21 -24.77 -8.51
CA GLU A 157 -0.15 -25.51 -7.80
C GLU A 157 0.79 -24.56 -7.04
N ASP A 158 1.11 -23.38 -7.61
CA ASP A 158 1.89 -22.35 -6.92
C ASP A 158 1.10 -21.83 -5.70
N VAL A 159 -0.20 -21.57 -5.86
CA VAL A 159 -1.08 -21.10 -4.77
C VAL A 159 -1.17 -22.16 -3.66
N ILE A 160 -1.33 -23.42 -4.01
CA ILE A 160 -1.36 -24.54 -3.05
C ILE A 160 -0.03 -24.63 -2.30
N SER A 161 1.09 -24.56 -3.01
CA SER A 161 2.43 -24.65 -2.42
C SER A 161 2.70 -23.51 -1.45
N ASP A 162 2.39 -22.26 -1.83
CA ASP A 162 2.52 -21.07 -0.99
C ASP A 162 1.59 -21.15 0.24
N THR A 163 0.37 -21.67 0.05
CA THR A 163 -0.58 -21.84 1.14
C THR A 163 -0.08 -22.89 2.14
N LEU A 164 0.42 -24.02 1.68
CA LEU A 164 1.00 -25.08 2.54
C LEU A 164 2.21 -24.57 3.31
N LEU A 165 3.09 -23.80 2.67
CA LEU A 165 4.22 -23.14 3.34
C LEU A 165 3.74 -22.17 4.42
N SER A 166 2.71 -21.36 4.14
CA SER A 166 2.16 -20.43 5.10
C SER A 166 1.51 -21.12 6.31
N ILE A 167 0.85 -22.27 6.11
CA ILE A 167 0.25 -23.08 7.18
C ILE A 167 1.34 -23.73 8.05
N LYS A 168 2.42 -24.20 7.44
CA LYS A 168 3.53 -24.83 8.16
C LYS A 168 4.36 -23.82 8.96
N ASN A 169 4.55 -22.62 8.42
CA ASN A 169 5.34 -21.55 9.02
C ASN A 169 4.44 -20.62 9.86
N LYS A 170 3.97 -21.09 10.98
CA LYS A 170 3.00 -20.42 11.89
C LYS A 170 3.35 -19.01 12.34
N SER A 171 4.56 -18.50 12.17
CA SER A 171 5.05 -17.32 12.87
C SER A 171 5.37 -16.08 12.01
N THR A 172 5.36 -16.17 10.68
CA THR A 172 5.95 -15.11 9.86
C THR A 172 4.96 -14.06 9.30
N LYS A 173 3.65 -14.29 9.39
CA LYS A 173 2.65 -13.38 8.80
C LYS A 173 1.90 -12.50 9.80
N LEU A 174 1.93 -12.83 11.08
CA LEU A 174 1.18 -12.11 12.11
C LEU A 174 2.11 -11.21 12.92
N ILE A 175 1.73 -9.95 13.07
CA ILE A 175 2.37 -8.97 13.94
C ILE A 175 1.45 -8.75 15.12
N THR A 176 1.92 -8.97 16.36
CA THR A 176 1.10 -8.70 17.55
C THR A 176 1.02 -7.19 17.78
N THR A 177 -0.16 -6.72 18.17
CA THR A 177 -0.39 -5.30 18.43
C THR A 177 0.23 -4.83 19.75
N GLY A 178 0.51 -5.76 20.67
CA GLY A 178 0.89 -5.47 22.06
C GLY A 178 -0.31 -5.28 22.99
N TYR A 179 -1.53 -5.39 22.47
CA TYR A 179 -2.77 -5.35 23.24
C TYR A 179 -3.45 -6.71 23.23
N ASP A 180 -3.44 -7.40 24.35
CA ASP A 180 -3.91 -8.78 24.48
C ASP A 180 -5.34 -8.98 23.94
N ASN A 181 -6.22 -8.02 24.24
CA ASN A 181 -7.59 -8.08 23.76
C ASN A 181 -7.71 -7.84 22.24
N MET A 182 -6.93 -6.92 21.66
CA MET A 182 -6.90 -6.74 20.20
C MET A 182 -6.41 -8.01 19.51
N ASP A 183 -5.32 -8.56 20.01
CA ASP A 183 -4.71 -9.77 19.45
C ASP A 183 -5.63 -11.00 19.64
N LYS A 184 -6.35 -11.10 20.76
CA LYS A 184 -7.36 -12.13 20.98
C LYS A 184 -8.52 -12.02 19.99
N TRP A 185 -9.01 -10.81 19.71
CA TRP A 185 -10.13 -10.60 18.79
C TRP A 185 -9.74 -10.78 17.33
N SER A 186 -8.56 -10.28 16.90
CA SER A 186 -8.14 -10.27 15.50
C SER A 186 -7.19 -11.40 15.11
N GLY A 187 -6.62 -12.10 16.08
CA GLY A 187 -5.51 -13.03 15.83
C GLY A 187 -4.17 -12.33 15.59
N GLY A 188 -4.10 -11.00 15.80
CA GLY A 188 -2.97 -10.14 15.43
C GLY A 188 -3.18 -9.44 14.08
N LEU A 189 -2.19 -8.70 13.63
CA LEU A 189 -2.22 -7.96 12.37
C LEU A 189 -1.63 -8.81 11.24
N THR A 190 -2.40 -9.02 10.18
CA THR A 190 -2.00 -9.84 9.02
C THR A 190 -1.44 -8.95 7.90
N ARG A 191 -0.36 -9.39 7.27
CA ARG A 191 0.21 -8.72 6.08
C ARG A 191 -0.80 -8.72 4.93
N GLY A 192 -0.85 -7.62 4.18
CA GLY A 192 -1.82 -7.41 3.11
C GLY A 192 -3.19 -6.92 3.61
N GLU A 193 -3.34 -6.64 4.91
CA GLU A 193 -4.58 -6.15 5.52
C GLU A 193 -4.46 -4.71 6.02
N ILE A 194 -5.64 -4.05 6.14
CA ILE A 194 -5.80 -2.72 6.71
C ILE A 194 -6.50 -2.81 8.05
N THR A 195 -5.90 -2.17 9.06
CA THR A 195 -6.51 -1.94 10.37
C THR A 195 -6.73 -0.45 10.57
N ILE A 196 -7.94 -0.07 10.98
CA ILE A 196 -8.31 1.31 11.29
C ILE A 196 -8.33 1.52 12.80
N ILE A 197 -7.65 2.58 13.25
CA ILE A 197 -7.78 3.09 14.61
C ILE A 197 -8.62 4.36 14.57
N GLY A 198 -9.92 4.22 14.84
CA GLY A 198 -10.87 5.32 14.87
C GLY A 198 -10.92 6.03 16.23
N GLY A 199 -11.23 7.31 16.25
CA GLY A 199 -11.43 8.06 17.49
C GLY A 199 -11.52 9.55 17.30
N ARG A 200 -12.09 10.24 18.30
CA ARG A 200 -12.17 11.71 18.34
C ARG A 200 -10.78 12.33 18.59
N PRO A 201 -10.57 13.63 18.27
CA PRO A 201 -9.36 14.33 18.67
C PRO A 201 -9.11 14.22 20.18
N GLY A 202 -7.89 13.78 20.55
CA GLY A 202 -7.47 13.59 21.93
C GLY A 202 -8.05 12.36 22.64
N HIS A 203 -8.62 11.40 21.92
CA HIS A 203 -9.03 10.09 22.44
C HIS A 203 -7.95 9.01 22.35
N GLY A 204 -6.69 9.39 22.12
CA GLY A 204 -5.54 8.48 22.23
C GLY A 204 -5.18 7.70 20.97
N LYS A 205 -5.72 8.00 19.76
CA LYS A 205 -5.35 7.31 18.51
C LYS A 205 -3.84 7.20 18.30
N THR A 206 -3.17 8.34 18.29
CA THR A 206 -1.69 8.40 18.14
C THR A 206 -1.00 7.61 19.25
N THR A 207 -1.51 7.67 20.50
CA THR A 207 -0.95 6.90 21.62
C THR A 207 -1.08 5.40 21.38
N VAL A 208 -2.24 4.91 20.93
CA VAL A 208 -2.43 3.51 20.55
C VAL A 208 -1.40 3.11 19.50
N MET A 209 -1.26 3.92 18.43
CA MET A 209 -0.37 3.61 17.31
C MET A 209 1.11 3.62 17.70
N ILE A 210 1.59 4.55 18.56
CA ILE A 210 3.00 4.55 18.98
C ILE A 210 3.33 3.37 19.91
N ASN A 211 2.39 2.91 20.73
CA ASN A 211 2.57 1.70 21.53
C ASN A 211 2.62 0.45 20.63
N MET A 212 1.74 0.38 19.59
CA MET A 212 1.82 -0.68 18.57
C MET A 212 3.14 -0.64 17.79
N LEU A 213 3.62 0.57 17.44
CA LEU A 213 4.92 0.76 16.78
C LEU A 213 6.06 0.23 17.64
N ALA A 214 6.11 0.62 18.93
CA ALA A 214 7.13 0.15 19.86
C ALA A 214 7.14 -1.38 19.95
N LYS A 215 5.95 -1.99 19.99
CA LYS A 215 5.79 -3.45 20.02
C LYS A 215 6.21 -4.13 18.73
N ALA A 216 5.90 -3.56 17.57
CA ALA A 216 6.32 -4.08 16.28
C ALA A 216 7.86 -4.07 16.15
N LEU A 217 8.52 -3.00 16.56
CA LEU A 217 9.99 -2.91 16.57
C LEU A 217 10.63 -3.91 17.54
N GLU A 218 10.02 -4.17 18.71
CA GLU A 218 10.45 -5.22 19.64
C GLU A 218 10.39 -6.62 19.03
N GLN A 219 9.47 -6.85 18.11
CA GLN A 219 9.34 -8.10 17.35
C GLN A 219 10.32 -8.17 16.17
N GLY A 220 11.19 -7.18 16.00
CA GLY A 220 12.14 -7.09 14.89
C GLY A 220 11.50 -6.72 13.56
N GLN A 221 10.26 -6.16 13.56
CA GLN A 221 9.58 -5.72 12.34
C GLN A 221 10.13 -4.36 11.89
N ARG A 222 10.22 -4.18 10.57
CA ARG A 222 10.55 -2.88 9.98
C ARG A 222 9.29 -2.03 9.91
N ALA A 223 9.32 -0.84 10.46
CA ALA A 223 8.16 0.02 10.57
C ALA A 223 8.35 1.36 9.85
N MET A 224 7.25 1.91 9.35
CA MET A 224 7.18 3.25 8.77
C MET A 224 6.03 4.01 9.41
N PHE A 225 6.26 5.29 9.75
CA PHE A 225 5.23 6.15 10.34
C PHE A 225 5.09 7.45 9.55
N PHE A 226 3.91 7.68 9.00
CA PHE A 226 3.53 8.95 8.38
C PHE A 226 2.77 9.80 9.41
N SER A 227 3.45 10.81 9.94
CA SER A 227 2.88 11.73 10.94
C SER A 227 2.33 12.96 10.25
N ARG A 228 1.07 12.91 9.82
CA ARG A 228 0.44 13.99 9.04
C ARG A 228 -0.02 15.16 9.92
N GLU A 229 -0.37 14.88 11.18
CA GLU A 229 -0.90 15.85 12.12
C GLU A 229 0.20 16.49 12.98
N LEU A 230 1.17 15.71 13.43
CA LEU A 230 2.23 16.14 14.33
C LEU A 230 3.58 16.22 13.62
N PRO A 231 4.41 17.24 13.88
CA PRO A 231 5.81 17.22 13.48
C PRO A 231 6.54 15.98 14.03
N ASN A 232 7.51 15.46 13.29
CA ASN A 232 8.34 14.32 13.72
C ASN A 232 8.98 14.54 15.09
N SER A 233 9.37 15.77 15.41
CA SER A 233 9.93 16.13 16.72
C SER A 233 8.92 15.95 17.87
N GLU A 234 7.64 16.27 17.66
CA GLU A 234 6.59 16.08 18.67
C GLU A 234 6.23 14.60 18.83
N LEU A 235 6.20 13.84 17.72
CA LEU A 235 6.01 12.39 17.76
C LEU A 235 7.18 11.71 18.51
N MET A 236 8.42 12.12 18.23
CA MET A 236 9.60 11.60 18.92
C MET A 236 9.60 11.89 20.42
N LYS A 237 9.13 13.06 20.85
CA LYS A 237 8.97 13.38 22.28
C LYS A 237 8.02 12.39 22.98
N LYS A 238 6.92 11.99 22.31
CA LYS A 238 6.00 10.97 22.82
C LYS A 238 6.67 9.60 22.91
N ILE A 239 7.45 9.22 21.89
CA ILE A 239 8.23 7.97 21.89
C ILE A 239 9.26 7.97 23.01
N ILE A 240 9.97 9.07 23.27
CA ILE A 240 10.91 9.21 24.40
C ILE A 240 10.19 8.99 25.73
N CYS A 241 9.01 9.57 25.92
CA CYS A 241 8.24 9.36 27.15
C CYS A 241 7.80 7.91 27.32
N LEU A 242 7.32 7.29 26.24
CA LEU A 242 6.93 5.89 26.21
C LEU A 242 8.08 4.95 26.56
N GLU A 243 9.22 5.09 25.88
CA GLU A 243 10.40 4.21 26.06
C GLU A 243 11.10 4.42 27.39
N SER A 244 11.12 5.66 27.91
CA SER A 244 11.71 5.91 29.22
C SER A 244 10.89 5.32 30.36
N GLY A 245 9.56 5.29 30.22
CA GLY A 245 8.61 4.91 31.27
C GLY A 245 8.66 5.81 32.53
N LYS A 246 9.52 6.84 32.54
CA LYS A 246 9.80 7.71 33.70
C LYS A 246 9.58 9.18 33.40
N LEU A 247 9.72 9.63 32.18
CA LEU A 247 9.60 11.02 31.76
C LEU A 247 8.16 11.39 31.48
N SER A 248 7.72 12.55 32.01
CA SER A 248 6.41 13.12 31.64
C SER A 248 6.48 13.88 30.33
N TYR A 249 5.49 13.66 29.45
CA TYR A 249 5.37 14.40 28.20
C TYR A 249 5.28 15.92 28.42
N GLY A 250 4.63 16.33 29.51
CA GLY A 250 4.59 17.74 29.91
C GLY A 250 5.96 18.35 30.17
N MET A 251 6.86 17.61 30.85
CA MET A 251 8.25 18.02 31.08
C MET A 251 9.05 18.09 29.79
N VAL A 252 9.00 17.03 28.99
CA VAL A 252 9.74 16.93 27.73
C VAL A 252 9.29 18.01 26.73
N ARG A 253 7.99 18.28 26.64
CA ARG A 253 7.45 19.33 25.76
C ARG A 253 7.84 20.74 26.18
N LYS A 254 7.88 21.00 27.49
CA LYS A 254 8.20 22.32 28.05
C LYS A 254 9.70 22.54 28.25
N ASN A 255 10.53 21.54 27.97
CA ASN A 255 11.98 21.52 28.23
C ASN A 255 12.34 21.83 29.72
N ILE A 256 11.56 21.24 30.62
CA ILE A 256 11.78 21.40 32.07
C ILE A 256 12.46 20.13 32.59
N PHE A 257 13.76 20.16 32.79
CA PHE A 257 14.55 19.01 33.22
C PHE A 257 15.40 19.34 34.45
N SER A 258 15.50 18.39 35.39
CA SER A 258 16.55 18.30 36.34
C SER A 258 17.77 17.57 35.79
N ASP A 259 18.92 17.61 36.45
CA ASP A 259 20.10 16.86 36.01
C ASP A 259 19.84 15.35 35.91
N ASP A 260 19.04 14.80 36.82
CA ASP A 260 18.65 13.38 36.79
C ASP A 260 17.72 13.07 35.65
N SER A 261 16.75 13.95 35.35
CA SER A 261 15.89 13.79 34.19
C SER A 261 16.68 13.84 32.89
N LEU A 262 17.70 14.69 32.78
CA LEU A 262 18.57 14.76 31.60
C LEU A 262 19.39 13.48 31.40
N LYS A 263 19.83 12.82 32.47
CA LYS A 263 20.48 11.51 32.39
C LYS A 263 19.52 10.47 31.81
N ILE A 264 18.28 10.42 32.32
CA ILE A 264 17.23 9.52 31.79
C ILE A 264 16.97 9.79 30.31
N VAL A 265 16.89 11.06 29.89
CA VAL A 265 16.71 11.42 28.47
C VAL A 265 17.86 10.84 27.63
N ASN A 266 19.11 11.03 28.04
CA ASN A 266 20.28 10.56 27.30
C ASN A 266 20.31 9.02 27.18
N GLU A 267 20.10 8.31 28.28
CA GLU A 267 20.02 6.85 28.31
C GLU A 267 18.89 6.35 27.39
N THR A 268 17.72 7.00 27.43
CA THR A 268 16.58 6.64 26.58
C THR A 268 16.89 6.89 25.10
N ILE A 269 17.56 7.99 24.77
CA ILE A 269 17.94 8.30 23.38
C ILE A 269 18.90 7.26 22.83
N ASP A 270 19.86 6.77 23.64
CA ASP A 270 20.79 5.73 23.21
C ASP A 270 20.08 4.41 22.92
N ASN A 271 19.12 4.00 23.76
CA ASN A 271 18.26 2.84 23.51
C ASN A 271 17.39 3.02 22.25
N ILE A 272 16.84 4.24 22.06
CA ILE A 272 16.05 4.57 20.88
C ILE A 272 16.88 4.48 19.59
N ARG A 273 18.13 4.94 19.59
CA ARG A 273 19.03 4.86 18.42
C ARG A 273 19.26 3.43 17.95
N GLU A 274 19.27 2.47 18.84
CA GLU A 274 19.40 1.06 18.51
C GLU A 274 18.06 0.49 17.98
N LYS A 275 16.98 0.64 18.76
CA LYS A 275 15.66 0.08 18.45
C LYS A 275 15.02 0.73 17.22
N TYR A 276 15.14 2.07 17.10
CA TYR A 276 14.56 2.89 16.02
C TYR A 276 15.61 3.30 14.98
N SER A 277 16.55 2.40 14.66
CA SER A 277 17.58 2.67 13.65
C SER A 277 16.96 2.90 12.28
N LYS A 278 17.68 3.58 11.39
CA LYS A 278 17.20 3.85 10.02
C LYS A 278 16.97 2.58 9.18
N GLU A 279 17.51 1.47 9.58
CA GLU A 279 17.30 0.16 8.98
C GLU A 279 15.95 -0.44 9.38
N ASN A 280 15.45 -0.07 10.58
CA ASN A 280 14.25 -0.63 11.19
C ASN A 280 13.05 0.32 11.13
N PHE A 281 13.32 1.65 11.17
CA PHE A 281 12.26 2.64 11.30
C PHE A 281 12.52 3.92 10.50
N LEU A 282 11.49 4.36 9.77
CA LEU A 282 11.45 5.67 9.13
C LEU A 282 10.18 6.42 9.53
N MET A 283 10.30 7.76 9.70
CA MET A 283 9.15 8.62 9.97
C MET A 283 9.15 9.84 9.03
N PHE A 284 7.96 10.28 8.63
CA PHE A 284 7.75 11.41 7.71
C PHE A 284 6.63 12.31 8.20
N ASP A 285 6.86 13.62 8.22
CA ASP A 285 5.85 14.65 8.52
C ASP A 285 5.63 15.63 7.36
N ASN A 286 6.41 15.50 6.31
CA ASN A 286 6.41 16.40 5.15
C ASN A 286 5.76 15.83 3.89
N LEU A 287 5.45 14.54 3.87
CA LEU A 287 4.79 13.90 2.74
C LEU A 287 3.27 14.10 2.86
N LYS A 288 2.65 14.86 1.97
CA LYS A 288 1.20 15.11 1.96
C LYS A 288 0.45 14.22 0.99
N ASP A 289 1.11 13.77 -0.04
CA ASP A 289 0.54 13.01 -1.14
C ASP A 289 0.74 11.51 -0.97
N PHE A 290 -0.28 10.73 -1.37
CA PHE A 290 -0.25 9.26 -1.32
C PHE A 290 0.83 8.68 -2.24
N SER A 291 1.00 9.24 -3.45
CA SER A 291 1.98 8.75 -4.42
C SER A 291 3.42 8.82 -3.88
N ALA A 292 3.79 9.97 -3.28
CA ALA A 292 5.07 10.14 -2.61
C ALA A 292 5.26 9.15 -1.45
N SER A 293 4.22 8.96 -0.64
CA SER A 293 4.24 7.99 0.46
C SER A 293 4.41 6.55 -0.02
N SER A 294 3.68 6.17 -1.08
CA SER A 294 3.78 4.84 -1.71
C SER A 294 5.18 4.57 -2.26
N SER A 295 5.83 5.59 -2.86
CA SER A 295 7.20 5.47 -3.37
C SER A 295 8.20 5.17 -2.25
N GLU A 296 8.07 5.83 -1.08
CA GLU A 296 8.92 5.54 0.07
C GLU A 296 8.65 4.14 0.65
N VAL A 297 7.40 3.69 0.68
CA VAL A 297 7.06 2.31 1.09
C VAL A 297 7.71 1.28 0.17
N LYS A 298 7.60 1.45 -1.15
CA LYS A 298 8.22 0.55 -2.14
C LYS A 298 9.75 0.51 -2.00
N ARG A 299 10.38 1.64 -1.65
CA ARG A 299 11.82 1.75 -1.44
C ARG A 299 12.29 1.09 -0.14
N PHE A 300 11.63 1.37 0.97
CA PHE A 300 12.01 0.88 2.29
C PHE A 300 11.55 -0.55 2.55
N LYS A 301 10.40 -0.97 2.00
CA LYS A 301 9.74 -2.27 2.18
C LYS A 301 9.51 -2.58 3.67
N PRO A 302 8.68 -1.79 4.37
CA PRO A 302 8.35 -2.03 5.76
C PRO A 302 7.47 -3.26 5.92
N ASP A 303 7.50 -3.86 7.12
CA ASP A 303 6.57 -4.92 7.52
C ASP A 303 5.24 -4.34 7.99
N ILE A 304 5.29 -3.13 8.58
CA ILE A 304 4.11 -2.41 9.07
C ILE A 304 4.22 -0.90 8.81
N ILE A 305 3.10 -0.32 8.40
CA ILE A 305 2.95 1.11 8.11
C ILE A 305 1.91 1.68 9.07
N PHE A 306 2.21 2.84 9.65
CA PHE A 306 1.30 3.67 10.40
C PHE A 306 1.08 5.00 9.66
N ASP A 307 -0.18 5.46 9.54
CA ASP A 307 -0.49 6.77 8.95
C ASP A 307 -1.51 7.52 9.82
N ASP A 308 -1.09 8.61 10.42
CA ASP A 308 -1.87 9.41 11.37
C ASP A 308 -2.08 10.84 10.83
N TYR A 309 -3.22 11.12 10.17
CA TYR A 309 -4.40 10.32 9.91
C TYR A 309 -4.84 10.46 8.43
N ILE A 310 -5.60 9.50 7.93
CA ILE A 310 -5.95 9.35 6.51
C ILE A 310 -6.63 10.60 5.91
N GLN A 311 -7.42 11.34 6.68
CA GLN A 311 -8.09 12.54 6.19
C GLN A 311 -7.12 13.70 5.88
N LEU A 312 -5.84 13.63 6.20
CA LEU A 312 -4.85 14.63 5.81
C LEU A 312 -4.07 14.24 4.54
N VAL A 313 -4.25 13.02 4.06
CA VAL A 313 -3.62 12.56 2.82
C VAL A 313 -4.32 13.20 1.62
N SER A 314 -3.54 13.73 0.68
CA SER A 314 -4.02 14.19 -0.62
C SER A 314 -3.87 13.09 -1.67
N CYS A 315 -4.81 13.06 -2.63
CA CYS A 315 -4.68 12.26 -3.84
C CYS A 315 -5.15 13.08 -5.04
N GLU A 316 -4.53 12.87 -6.18
CA GLU A 316 -4.88 13.55 -7.41
C GLU A 316 -6.25 13.09 -7.94
N GLY A 317 -6.97 13.99 -8.60
CA GLY A 317 -8.16 13.69 -9.41
C GLY A 317 -9.53 13.95 -8.77
N TYR A 318 -9.64 14.11 -7.44
CA TYR A 318 -10.94 14.25 -6.76
C TYR A 318 -11.01 15.46 -5.80
N ARG A 319 -10.51 16.62 -6.22
CA ARG A 319 -10.39 17.81 -5.34
C ARG A 319 -11.71 18.32 -4.75
N SER A 320 -12.86 18.03 -5.37
CA SER A 320 -14.17 18.55 -4.96
C SER A 320 -15.01 17.61 -4.11
N GLU A 321 -14.73 16.29 -4.08
CA GLU A 321 -15.57 15.30 -3.41
C GLU A 321 -14.79 14.48 -2.38
N ARG A 322 -14.79 14.97 -1.14
CA ARG A 322 -13.98 14.39 -0.04
C ARG A 322 -14.26 12.91 0.21
N ARG A 323 -15.50 12.48 0.10
CA ARG A 323 -15.90 11.08 0.27
C ARG A 323 -15.21 10.17 -0.75
N LEU A 324 -15.22 10.55 -2.03
CA LEU A 324 -14.56 9.78 -3.10
C LEU A 324 -13.03 9.75 -2.95
N GLN A 325 -12.44 10.84 -2.41
CA GLN A 325 -11.01 10.84 -2.08
C GLN A 325 -10.66 9.80 -1.03
N ILE A 326 -11.42 9.73 0.07
CA ILE A 326 -11.19 8.77 1.14
C ILE A 326 -11.42 7.34 0.63
N GLU A 327 -12.47 7.13 -0.17
CA GLU A 327 -12.74 5.84 -0.79
C GLU A 327 -11.58 5.36 -1.66
N LYS A 328 -11.07 6.24 -2.52
CA LYS A 328 -9.88 5.93 -3.34
C LYS A 328 -8.67 5.64 -2.45
N LEU A 329 -8.37 6.50 -1.48
CA LEU A 329 -7.21 6.34 -0.60
C LEU A 329 -7.23 5.02 0.17
N VAL A 330 -8.37 4.61 0.73
CA VAL A 330 -8.47 3.34 1.45
C VAL A 330 -8.21 2.16 0.51
N ASN A 331 -8.75 2.22 -0.73
CA ASN A 331 -8.48 1.21 -1.74
C ASN A 331 -6.99 1.20 -2.16
N ASP A 332 -6.39 2.37 -2.35
CA ASP A 332 -4.97 2.51 -2.71
C ASP A 332 -4.07 1.95 -1.59
N TYR A 333 -4.38 2.22 -0.30
CA TYR A 333 -3.68 1.60 0.84
C TYR A 333 -3.88 0.08 0.88
N LYS A 334 -5.06 -0.43 0.51
CA LYS A 334 -5.32 -1.88 0.42
C LYS A 334 -4.43 -2.55 -0.63
N TRP A 335 -4.31 -1.94 -1.80
CA TRP A 335 -3.41 -2.43 -2.83
C TRP A 335 -1.95 -2.30 -2.40
N LEU A 336 -1.56 -1.19 -1.80
CA LEU A 336 -0.21 -0.98 -1.28
C LEU A 336 0.17 -2.07 -0.26
N ALA A 337 -0.74 -2.40 0.66
CA ALA A 337 -0.54 -3.48 1.65
C ALA A 337 -0.31 -4.84 0.98
N LYS A 338 -1.13 -5.18 -0.03
CA LYS A 338 -1.03 -6.45 -0.76
C LYS A 338 0.22 -6.56 -1.63
N GLU A 339 0.56 -5.49 -2.36
CA GLU A 339 1.71 -5.47 -3.26
C GLU A 339 3.04 -5.54 -2.53
N ASN A 340 3.10 -4.97 -1.32
CA ASN A 340 4.34 -4.92 -0.54
C ASN A 340 4.38 -5.93 0.60
N ASP A 341 3.37 -6.82 0.72
CA ASP A 341 3.23 -7.83 1.79
C ASP A 341 3.45 -7.22 3.19
N CYS A 342 2.79 -6.10 3.46
CA CYS A 342 2.92 -5.36 4.71
C CYS A 342 1.56 -5.12 5.39
N VAL A 343 1.57 -4.84 6.68
CA VAL A 343 0.40 -4.39 7.44
C VAL A 343 0.25 -2.88 7.29
N VAL A 344 -0.99 -2.41 7.15
CA VAL A 344 -1.29 -0.96 7.16
C VAL A 344 -2.24 -0.63 8.31
N VAL A 345 -1.80 0.28 9.20
CA VAL A 345 -2.60 0.82 10.31
C VAL A 345 -2.88 2.29 10.04
N LEU A 346 -4.15 2.65 9.85
CA LEU A 346 -4.57 4.01 9.55
C LEU A 346 -5.35 4.61 10.72
N ALA A 347 -4.97 5.79 11.17
CA ALA A 347 -5.83 6.56 12.04
C ALA A 347 -6.98 7.18 11.23
N SER A 348 -8.17 7.19 11.80
CA SER A 348 -9.35 7.86 11.22
C SER A 348 -10.08 8.68 12.26
N GLN A 349 -10.47 9.90 11.86
CA GLN A 349 -11.22 10.79 12.73
C GLN A 349 -12.72 10.49 12.64
N LEU A 350 -13.43 10.62 13.77
CA LEU A 350 -14.88 10.44 13.83
C LEU A 350 -15.63 11.75 13.53
N ASN A 351 -16.83 11.63 12.98
CA ASN A 351 -17.75 12.73 12.75
C ASN A 351 -18.17 13.42 14.05
N ARG A 352 -18.42 14.74 13.97
CA ARG A 352 -18.85 15.56 15.14
C ARG A 352 -20.29 15.30 15.58
N PHE A 353 -21.09 14.54 14.84
CA PHE A 353 -22.52 14.31 15.13
C PHE A 353 -22.80 13.54 16.42
N ILE A 354 -21.83 12.78 16.93
CA ILE A 354 -21.97 12.00 18.18
C ILE A 354 -22.29 12.91 19.38
N GLU A 355 -21.78 14.15 19.40
CA GLU A 355 -22.01 15.09 20.51
C GLU A 355 -23.44 15.67 20.54
N ARG A 356 -24.11 15.76 19.39
CA ARG A 356 -25.46 16.35 19.28
C ARG A 356 -26.58 15.43 19.71
N ASN A 357 -26.37 14.13 19.70
CA ASN A 357 -27.40 13.13 20.09
C ASN A 357 -27.37 12.78 21.58
N ASN A 358 -26.58 13.47 22.39
CA ASN A 358 -26.42 13.24 23.81
C ASN A 358 -27.54 13.90 24.65
N THR A 359 -28.81 13.81 24.19
CA THR A 359 -29.98 14.40 24.86
C THR A 359 -30.37 13.70 26.17
N ARG A 360 -29.70 12.62 26.60
CA ARG A 360 -30.03 11.83 27.80
C ARG A 360 -28.85 11.60 28.77
N GLY A 361 -27.74 12.36 28.64
CA GLY A 361 -26.66 12.29 29.64
C GLY A 361 -25.85 10.99 29.68
N LYS A 362 -26.02 10.09 28.70
CA LYS A 362 -25.14 8.91 28.53
C LYS A 362 -24.22 9.11 27.32
N ALA A 363 -22.91 9.05 27.56
CA ALA A 363 -21.94 9.04 26.49
C ALA A 363 -22.17 7.81 25.59
N LEU A 364 -22.40 8.05 24.30
CA LEU A 364 -22.55 6.99 23.32
C LEU A 364 -21.17 6.49 22.90
N MET A 365 -20.96 5.19 22.98
CA MET A 365 -19.77 4.56 22.43
C MET A 365 -19.74 4.73 20.92
N PRO A 366 -18.55 4.99 20.30
CA PRO A 366 -18.43 5.11 18.86
C PRO A 366 -18.85 3.84 18.13
N GLN A 367 -19.48 4.04 16.96
CA GLN A 367 -19.94 2.97 16.06
C GLN A 367 -19.32 3.16 14.65
N LEU A 368 -19.40 2.14 13.81
CA LEU A 368 -18.88 2.20 12.43
C LEU A 368 -19.46 3.37 11.64
N SER A 369 -20.75 3.65 11.79
CA SER A 369 -21.42 4.81 11.16
C SER A 369 -20.86 6.17 11.55
N ASP A 370 -20.07 6.25 12.62
CA ASP A 370 -19.48 7.50 13.12
C ASP A 370 -18.13 7.82 12.47
N LEU A 371 -17.54 6.87 11.74
CA LEU A 371 -16.36 7.16 10.94
C LEU A 371 -16.70 8.24 9.90
N ALA A 372 -15.90 9.29 9.84
CA ALA A 372 -16.08 10.35 8.86
C ALA A 372 -15.97 9.74 7.44
N GLU A 373 -17.00 9.99 6.61
CA GLU A 373 -17.06 9.51 5.21
C GLU A 373 -17.02 7.96 5.08
N SER A 374 -17.68 7.27 5.96
CA SER A 374 -17.49 5.92 6.49
C SER A 374 -17.70 4.73 5.57
N GLY A 375 -18.49 4.81 4.51
CA GLY A 375 -18.90 3.63 3.74
C GLY A 375 -17.73 2.82 3.18
N ALA A 376 -16.73 3.49 2.62
CA ALA A 376 -15.56 2.82 2.03
C ALA A 376 -14.62 2.25 3.09
N ILE A 377 -14.36 2.99 4.17
CA ILE A 377 -13.52 2.53 5.27
C ILE A 377 -14.12 1.25 5.87
N GLU A 378 -15.44 1.26 6.12
CA GLU A 378 -16.16 0.11 6.65
C GLU A 378 -16.09 -1.11 5.72
N GLN A 379 -16.18 -0.91 4.40
CA GLN A 379 -16.17 -2.02 3.43
C GLN A 379 -14.78 -2.63 3.25
N VAL A 380 -13.75 -1.82 3.13
CA VAL A 380 -12.40 -2.23 2.71
C VAL A 380 -11.55 -2.73 3.89
N ALA A 381 -11.61 -2.07 5.06
CA ALA A 381 -10.80 -2.45 6.21
C ALA A 381 -11.17 -3.83 6.75
N GLU A 382 -10.19 -4.64 7.08
CA GLU A 382 -10.39 -5.92 7.77
C GLU A 382 -10.74 -5.71 9.23
N ASN A 383 -10.05 -4.79 9.90
CA ASN A 383 -10.25 -4.50 11.31
C ASN A 383 -10.54 -3.02 11.53
N VAL A 384 -11.51 -2.73 12.40
CA VAL A 384 -11.81 -1.37 12.86
C VAL A 384 -11.91 -1.38 14.38
N PHE A 385 -10.97 -0.71 15.02
CA PHE A 385 -10.93 -0.49 16.44
C PHE A 385 -11.15 0.97 16.75
N PHE A 386 -11.92 1.29 17.79
CA PHE A 386 -12.06 2.62 18.29
C PHE A 386 -11.28 2.79 19.60
N SER A 387 -10.57 3.91 19.69
CA SER A 387 -10.02 4.41 20.94
C SER A 387 -10.97 5.43 21.53
N TYR A 388 -11.50 5.15 22.71
CA TYR A 388 -12.49 5.97 23.39
C TYR A 388 -12.00 6.36 24.79
N TYR A 389 -11.81 7.65 24.99
CA TYR A 389 -11.39 8.21 26.27
C TYR A 389 -12.58 8.87 26.96
N ASP A 390 -13.25 8.09 27.81
CA ASP A 390 -14.50 8.45 28.47
C ASP A 390 -14.35 9.66 29.40
N TYR A 391 -13.26 9.76 30.16
CA TYR A 391 -12.95 10.90 31.02
C TYR A 391 -12.98 12.24 30.29
N LYS A 392 -12.58 12.29 29.02
CA LYS A 392 -12.63 13.51 28.22
C LYS A 392 -14.05 13.96 27.90
N VAL A 393 -14.99 13.05 27.89
CA VAL A 393 -16.41 13.30 27.57
C VAL A 393 -17.23 13.56 28.82
N GLN A 394 -17.01 12.74 29.87
CA GLN A 394 -17.82 12.73 31.08
C GLN A 394 -17.11 13.29 32.33
N GLY A 395 -15.82 13.58 32.26
CA GLY A 395 -15.02 13.98 33.42
C GLY A 395 -15.01 12.92 34.50
N GLU A 396 -15.12 13.34 35.75
CA GLU A 396 -15.15 12.46 36.92
C GLU A 396 -16.37 11.51 36.98
N ALA A 397 -17.42 11.76 36.20
CA ALA A 397 -18.57 10.87 36.09
C ALA A 397 -18.30 9.66 35.18
N GLY A 398 -17.20 9.67 34.42
CA GLY A 398 -16.78 8.59 33.52
C GLY A 398 -15.92 7.54 34.21
N LYS A 399 -15.23 6.73 33.37
CA LYS A 399 -14.37 5.62 33.82
C LYS A 399 -13.07 6.03 34.55
N GLY A 400 -12.80 7.32 34.69
CA GLY A 400 -11.56 7.83 35.28
C GLY A 400 -10.51 8.23 34.24
N LYS A 401 -9.56 9.09 34.67
CA LYS A 401 -8.53 9.69 33.79
C LYS A 401 -7.47 8.69 33.28
N ASN A 402 -7.33 7.57 33.96
CA ASN A 402 -6.29 6.59 33.66
C ASN A 402 -6.82 5.39 32.85
N ILE A 403 -7.94 5.55 32.16
CA ILE A 403 -8.59 4.47 31.39
C ILE A 403 -8.87 4.95 29.97
N ILE A 404 -8.43 4.17 28.98
CA ILE A 404 -8.88 4.25 27.60
C ILE A 404 -9.60 2.93 27.26
N THR A 405 -10.78 3.04 26.66
CA THR A 405 -11.54 1.88 26.18
C THR A 405 -11.22 1.62 24.70
N LEU A 406 -10.77 0.41 24.38
CA LEU A 406 -10.70 -0.11 23.02
C LEU A 406 -12.00 -0.82 22.68
N ILE A 407 -12.52 -0.55 21.48
CA ILE A 407 -13.76 -1.13 20.98
C ILE A 407 -13.46 -1.77 19.62
N ALA A 408 -13.56 -3.09 19.53
CA ALA A 408 -13.48 -3.84 18.29
C ALA A 408 -14.86 -3.82 17.60
N SER A 409 -15.08 -2.88 16.68
CA SER A 409 -16.37 -2.70 16.00
C SER A 409 -16.48 -3.52 14.73
N LYS A 410 -15.36 -3.85 14.09
CA LYS A 410 -15.27 -4.77 12.96
C LYS A 410 -13.99 -5.57 13.08
N VAL A 411 -14.11 -6.87 13.01
CA VAL A 411 -12.98 -7.80 12.86
C VAL A 411 -13.41 -8.88 11.88
N ARG A 412 -12.80 -8.88 10.69
CA ARG A 412 -13.28 -9.72 9.57
C ARG A 412 -13.13 -11.21 9.83
N TYR A 413 -12.08 -11.60 10.54
CA TYR A 413 -11.72 -12.99 10.77
C TYR A 413 -11.70 -13.34 12.27
N GLY A 414 -12.42 -12.59 13.09
CA GLY A 414 -12.45 -12.80 14.54
C GLY A 414 -13.67 -12.17 15.21
N ASP A 415 -13.53 -11.80 16.46
CA ASP A 415 -14.65 -11.39 17.32
C ASP A 415 -14.66 -9.88 17.57
N SER A 416 -15.86 -9.32 17.75
CA SER A 416 -16.04 -7.98 18.28
C SER A 416 -15.93 -7.99 19.81
N GLY A 417 -15.50 -6.85 20.37
CA GLY A 417 -15.35 -6.78 21.82
C GLY A 417 -15.07 -5.36 22.32
N VAL A 418 -15.10 -5.23 23.64
CA VAL A 418 -14.77 -3.98 24.35
C VAL A 418 -13.84 -4.33 25.49
N ALA A 419 -12.72 -3.60 25.62
CA ALA A 419 -11.78 -3.77 26.71
C ALA A 419 -11.28 -2.41 27.21
N ASP A 420 -11.11 -2.31 28.51
CA ASP A 420 -10.49 -1.16 29.14
C ASP A 420 -8.98 -1.40 29.27
N LEU A 421 -8.21 -0.42 28.87
CA LEU A 421 -6.75 -0.37 28.97
C LEU A 421 -6.36 0.67 30.03
N GLY A 422 -5.33 0.35 30.80
CA GLY A 422 -4.67 1.33 31.60
C GLY A 422 -4.03 2.42 30.74
N TYR A 423 -4.18 3.69 31.13
CA TYR A 423 -3.64 4.83 30.38
C TYR A 423 -2.86 5.76 31.29
N ASP A 424 -1.58 5.89 31.02
CA ASP A 424 -0.72 6.93 31.56
C ASP A 424 -0.47 8.01 30.48
N GLY A 425 -1.23 9.08 30.56
CA GLY A 425 -1.15 10.18 29.59
C GLY A 425 0.19 10.92 29.62
N ASP A 426 0.82 10.98 30.79
CA ASP A 426 2.11 11.63 30.98
C ASP A 426 3.25 10.83 30.32
N LYS A 427 3.21 9.51 30.42
CA LYS A 427 4.20 8.64 29.78
C LYS A 427 3.83 8.24 28.35
N CYS A 428 2.68 8.68 27.84
CA CYS A 428 2.11 8.24 26.55
C CYS A 428 2.00 6.71 26.44
N LYS A 429 1.75 6.01 27.55
CA LYS A 429 1.78 4.56 27.66
C LYS A 429 0.39 3.98 27.92
N LEU A 430 0.14 2.83 27.31
CA LEU A 430 -1.07 2.02 27.54
C LEU A 430 -0.64 0.67 28.09
N TYR A 431 -1.46 0.13 28.99
CA TYR A 431 -1.21 -1.12 29.71
C TYR A 431 -2.39 -2.07 29.49
N ASN A 432 -2.10 -3.36 29.35
CA ASN A 432 -3.14 -4.40 29.20
C ASN A 432 -3.95 -4.57 30.48
N ASP A 433 -3.32 -4.45 31.64
CA ASP A 433 -3.97 -4.54 32.94
C ASP A 433 -4.05 -3.16 33.61
N LEU A 434 -5.24 -2.84 34.16
CA LEU A 434 -5.47 -1.64 34.94
C LEU A 434 -4.61 -1.59 36.22
N GLY A 435 -4.26 -2.76 36.77
CA GLY A 435 -3.43 -2.90 37.95
C GLY A 435 -1.95 -2.50 37.74
N GLU A 436 -1.47 -2.53 36.50
CA GLU A 436 -0.09 -2.15 36.19
C GLU A 436 0.21 -0.66 36.43
N ILE A 437 -0.80 0.21 36.33
CA ILE A 437 -0.67 1.66 36.60
C ILE A 437 -0.42 1.94 38.10
N ILE A 438 -0.99 1.10 38.97
CA ILE A 438 -0.98 1.31 40.43
C ILE A 438 0.37 0.89 41.04
N ASN A 439 1.11 0.00 40.37
CA ASN A 439 2.37 -0.57 40.87
C ASN A 439 3.62 0.22 40.46
N GLU A 440 3.51 1.19 39.55
CA GLU A 440 4.60 2.11 39.28
C GLU A 440 4.51 3.28 40.29
N ASP A 441 5.10 3.10 41.50
CA ASP A 441 5.27 4.15 42.50
C ASP A 441 5.85 5.39 41.81
N ILE A 442 5.09 6.48 41.80
CA ILE A 442 5.56 7.81 41.40
C ILE A 442 6.47 8.28 42.55
N PRO A 443 7.77 8.37 42.37
CA PRO A 443 8.59 9.14 43.34
C PRO A 443 8.19 10.60 43.17
N PHE A 444 7.73 11.21 44.21
CA PHE A 444 7.40 12.62 44.38
C PHE A 444 8.56 13.54 43.98
#